data_bbd4c00a26e18f30aa5689454602cf17
#
_entry.id   bbd4c00a26e18f30aa5689454602cf17
#
_cell.length_a   1.000
_cell.length_b   1.000
_cell.length_c   1.000
_cell.angle_alpha   90.00
_cell.angle_beta   90.00
_cell.angle_gamma   90.00
#
_symmetry.space_group_name_H-M   'P 1'
#
loop_
_entity.id
_entity.type
_entity.pdbx_description
1 polymer ?
#
loop_
_entity_poly.entity_id
_entity_poly.type
_entity_poly.pdbx_seq_one_letter_code
_entity_poly.pdbx_strand_id
1 'polypeptide(L)'
;MVRPAHDPRLELVPPSPAVLWGFFALMVPLPIVATAIALLQAFASGVHLSLIADSEPMTWIGILGGIAVLTVPVWWVLHRLLRRHALTVGTDNIEIVTTFYRRTLGIDELDLDRMRVVDLGERTELKPMLKTNGNALPGFRSGWFRLRNRSKAFVAMAGGPRVLWIP
;
A
#
# COMPACT_ATOMS: atom_id res chain seq x y z
N MET A 1 -24.72 6.85 -22.17
CA MET A 1 -23.59 6.60 -21.28
C MET A 1 -24.18 6.30 -19.91
N VAL A 2 -24.43 5.03 -19.59
CA VAL A 2 -25.03 4.60 -18.30
C VAL A 2 -23.88 4.65 -17.28
N ARG A 3 -24.03 5.46 -16.24
CA ARG A 3 -23.11 5.42 -15.09
C ARG A 3 -23.25 4.04 -14.44
N PRO A 4 -22.17 3.28 -14.27
CA PRO A 4 -22.25 2.01 -13.55
C PRO A 4 -22.83 2.28 -12.16
N ALA A 5 -23.81 1.49 -11.77
CA ALA A 5 -24.42 1.58 -10.46
C ALA A 5 -23.34 1.26 -9.40
N HIS A 6 -22.96 2.25 -8.63
CA HIS A 6 -22.06 2.07 -7.50
C HIS A 6 -22.87 1.38 -6.39
N ASP A 7 -22.72 0.08 -6.24
CA ASP A 7 -23.30 -0.66 -5.11
C ASP A 7 -22.30 -0.60 -3.93
N PRO A 8 -22.65 0.08 -2.83
CA PRO A 8 -21.76 0.20 -1.66
C PRO A 8 -21.43 -1.16 -1.01
N ARG A 9 -22.16 -2.23 -1.35
CA ARG A 9 -21.89 -3.60 -0.87
C ARG A 9 -20.69 -4.24 -1.56
N LEU A 10 -20.26 -3.68 -2.70
CA LEU A 10 -19.15 -4.16 -3.51
C LEU A 10 -17.88 -3.30 -3.35
N GLU A 11 -17.84 -2.42 -2.36
CA GLU A 11 -16.64 -1.62 -2.10
C GLU A 11 -15.50 -2.51 -1.58
N LEU A 12 -14.33 -2.32 -2.18
CA LEU A 12 -13.10 -2.89 -1.64
C LEU A 12 -12.75 -2.18 -0.33
N VAL A 13 -12.53 -2.96 0.72
CA VAL A 13 -12.17 -2.41 2.03
C VAL A 13 -10.86 -1.64 1.91
N PRO A 14 -10.81 -0.35 2.28
CA PRO A 14 -9.57 0.42 2.25
C PRO A 14 -8.58 -0.06 3.33
N PRO A 15 -7.29 0.23 3.20
CA PRO A 15 -6.32 -0.04 4.25
C PRO A 15 -6.75 0.60 5.57
N SER A 16 -6.54 -0.11 6.68
CA SER A 16 -6.88 0.44 8.00
C SER A 16 -6.08 1.73 8.30
N PRO A 17 -6.63 2.65 9.09
CA PRO A 17 -5.90 3.84 9.51
C PRO A 17 -4.56 3.51 10.17
N ALA A 18 -4.47 2.42 10.92
CA ALA A 18 -3.23 1.97 11.54
C ALA A 18 -2.13 1.65 10.51
N VAL A 19 -2.49 1.02 9.39
CA VAL A 19 -1.54 0.75 8.29
C VAL A 19 -1.06 2.06 7.66
N LEU A 20 -1.97 3.01 7.43
CA LEU A 20 -1.63 4.30 6.83
C LEU A 20 -0.74 5.14 7.75
N TRP A 21 -1.05 5.18 9.06
CA TRP A 21 -0.25 5.89 10.05
C TRP A 21 1.09 5.20 10.32
N GLY A 22 1.14 3.88 10.37
CA GLY A 22 2.39 3.12 10.47
C GLY A 22 3.31 3.39 9.27
N PHE A 23 2.74 3.48 8.08
CA PHE A 23 3.48 3.82 6.88
C PHE A 23 3.98 5.27 6.90
N PHE A 24 3.17 6.21 7.42
CA PHE A 24 3.59 7.59 7.66
C PHE A 24 4.78 7.65 8.63
N ALA A 25 4.67 6.99 9.77
CA ALA A 25 5.70 6.98 10.80
C ALA A 25 7.05 6.43 10.28
N LEU A 26 6.98 5.40 9.42
CA LEU A 26 8.16 4.82 8.81
C LEU A 26 8.80 5.74 7.76
N MET A 27 7.98 6.44 6.96
CA MET A 27 8.46 7.19 5.79
C MET A 27 8.87 8.62 6.10
N VAL A 28 8.26 9.27 7.09
CA VAL A 28 8.48 10.70 7.36
C VAL A 28 9.25 10.92 8.66
N PRO A 29 8.70 10.65 9.87
CA PRO A 29 9.41 10.97 11.09
C PRO A 29 10.62 10.06 11.36
N LEU A 30 10.58 8.78 10.99
CA LEU A 30 11.70 7.88 11.27
C LEU A 30 13.04 8.34 10.63
N PRO A 31 13.11 8.65 9.32
CA PRO A 31 14.36 9.14 8.74
C PRO A 31 14.78 10.51 9.30
N ILE A 32 13.85 11.39 9.63
CA ILE A 32 14.16 12.68 10.24
C ILE A 32 14.79 12.47 11.62
N VAL A 33 14.15 11.65 12.47
CA VAL A 33 14.65 11.36 13.82
C VAL A 33 15.99 10.63 13.77
N ALA A 34 16.13 9.63 12.91
CA ALA A 34 17.40 8.90 12.75
C ALA A 34 18.54 9.83 12.31
N THR A 35 18.27 10.74 11.37
CA THR A 35 19.27 11.72 10.93
C THR A 35 19.58 12.74 12.03
N ALA A 36 18.59 13.22 12.78
CA ALA A 36 18.80 14.12 13.90
C ALA A 36 19.69 13.48 14.98
N ILE A 37 19.44 12.22 15.32
CA ILE A 37 20.28 11.46 16.25
C ILE A 37 21.71 11.34 15.73
N ALA A 38 21.89 11.02 14.44
CA ALA A 38 23.21 10.92 13.83
C ALA A 38 23.98 12.26 13.86
N LEU A 39 23.29 13.37 13.58
CA LEU A 39 23.87 14.72 13.66
C LEU A 39 24.28 15.08 15.10
N LEU A 40 23.44 14.76 16.09
CA LEU A 40 23.75 14.97 17.50
C LEU A 40 24.97 14.14 17.94
N GLN A 41 25.08 12.89 17.50
CA GLN A 41 26.23 12.05 17.81
C GLN A 41 27.49 12.58 17.14
N ALA A 42 27.43 13.03 15.89
CA ALA A 42 28.55 13.65 15.20
C ALA A 42 29.05 14.89 15.95
N PHE A 43 28.17 15.77 16.35
CA PHE A 43 28.45 16.97 17.12
C PHE A 43 29.11 16.62 18.46
N ALA A 44 28.57 15.66 19.21
CA ALA A 44 29.11 15.20 20.48
C ALA A 44 30.51 14.58 20.32
N SER A 45 30.85 14.06 19.14
CA SER A 45 32.14 13.51 18.78
C SER A 45 33.14 14.56 18.25
N GLY A 46 32.75 15.85 18.27
CA GLY A 46 33.60 16.96 17.79
C GLY A 46 33.63 17.13 16.29
N VAL A 47 32.68 16.48 15.56
CA VAL A 47 32.52 16.70 14.12
C VAL A 47 31.57 17.87 13.90
N HIS A 48 32.10 18.96 13.36
CA HIS A 48 31.36 20.17 13.06
C HIS A 48 31.03 20.25 11.56
N LEU A 49 29.77 20.25 11.22
CA LEU A 49 29.29 20.34 9.84
C LEU A 49 28.75 21.73 9.55
N SER A 50 29.46 22.47 8.72
CA SER A 50 29.06 23.84 8.29
C SER A 50 29.03 23.96 6.77
N LEU A 51 28.15 23.16 6.14
CA LEU A 51 28.03 23.09 4.67
C LEU A 51 27.20 24.24 4.07
N ILE A 52 26.32 24.84 4.87
CA ILE A 52 25.41 25.89 4.42
C ILE A 52 25.73 27.18 5.18
N ALA A 53 26.14 28.22 4.44
CA ALA A 53 26.46 29.55 4.96
C ALA A 53 27.47 29.54 6.11
N ASP A 54 28.41 28.58 6.11
CA ASP A 54 29.38 28.37 7.18
C ASP A 54 28.79 28.30 8.60
N SER A 55 27.55 27.82 8.68
CA SER A 55 26.73 27.77 9.89
C SER A 55 26.24 26.33 10.14
N GLU A 56 26.58 25.77 11.31
CA GLU A 56 26.10 24.45 11.73
C GLU A 56 24.56 24.40 11.84
N PRO A 57 23.89 25.37 12.51
CA PRO A 57 22.42 25.34 12.61
C PRO A 57 21.73 25.39 11.24
N MET A 58 22.24 26.20 10.31
CA MET A 58 21.70 26.27 8.94
C MET A 58 21.90 24.95 8.19
N THR A 59 23.03 24.30 8.38
CA THR A 59 23.32 22.98 7.79
C THR A 59 22.35 21.93 8.33
N TRP A 60 22.07 21.89 9.63
CA TRP A 60 21.12 20.95 10.23
C TRP A 60 19.69 21.18 9.73
N ILE A 61 19.26 22.45 9.71
CA ILE A 61 17.94 22.82 9.17
C ILE A 61 17.84 22.43 7.69
N GLY A 62 18.88 22.65 6.91
CA GLY A 62 18.92 22.27 5.49
C GLY A 62 18.84 20.76 5.28
N ILE A 63 19.56 19.97 6.04
CA ILE A 63 19.54 18.49 5.95
C ILE A 63 18.17 17.97 6.37
N LEU A 64 17.67 18.34 7.56
CA LEU A 64 16.39 17.84 8.06
C LEU A 64 15.21 18.35 7.22
N GLY A 65 15.26 19.62 6.80
CA GLY A 65 14.29 20.22 5.89
C GLY A 65 14.27 19.55 4.52
N GLY A 66 15.46 19.28 3.96
CA GLY A 66 15.61 18.54 2.70
C GLY A 66 15.00 17.15 2.75
N ILE A 67 15.23 16.41 3.84
CA ILE A 67 14.57 15.10 4.05
C ILE A 67 13.05 15.24 4.10
N ALA A 68 12.54 16.24 4.83
CA ALA A 68 11.10 16.46 4.93
C ALA A 68 10.49 16.83 3.55
N VAL A 69 11.14 17.71 2.79
CA VAL A 69 10.71 18.12 1.44
C VAL A 69 10.66 16.93 0.47
N LEU A 70 11.55 15.95 0.63
CA LEU A 70 11.56 14.75 -0.20
C LEU A 70 10.53 13.70 0.28
N THR A 71 10.45 13.46 1.58
CA THR A 71 9.65 12.35 2.12
C THR A 71 8.16 12.66 2.21
N VAL A 72 7.78 13.90 2.52
CA VAL A 72 6.36 14.29 2.67
C VAL A 72 5.59 14.18 1.34
N PRO A 73 6.07 14.71 0.20
CA PRO A 73 5.37 14.52 -1.07
C PRO A 73 5.27 13.05 -1.50
N VAL A 74 6.36 12.28 -1.32
CA VAL A 74 6.36 10.85 -1.62
C VAL A 74 5.31 10.13 -0.78
N TRP A 75 5.29 10.38 0.53
CA TRP A 75 4.27 9.83 1.41
C TRP A 75 2.85 10.23 0.96
N TRP A 76 2.63 11.50 0.63
CA TRP A 76 1.33 12.00 0.21
C TRP A 76 0.82 11.32 -1.07
N VAL A 77 1.70 11.15 -2.07
CA VAL A 77 1.37 10.42 -3.30
C VAL A 77 1.03 8.96 -2.98
N LEU A 78 1.87 8.28 -2.18
CA LEU A 78 1.63 6.89 -1.79
C LEU A 78 0.36 6.74 -0.96
N HIS A 79 0.09 7.67 -0.03
CA HIS A 79 -1.15 7.70 0.73
C HIS A 79 -2.38 7.81 -0.19
N ARG A 80 -2.32 8.70 -1.19
CA ARG A 80 -3.37 8.82 -2.20
C ARG A 80 -3.55 7.52 -3.00
N LEU A 81 -2.45 6.90 -3.41
CA LEU A 81 -2.47 5.65 -4.17
C LEU A 81 -3.01 4.49 -3.33
N LEU A 82 -2.61 4.38 -2.06
CA LEU A 82 -3.10 3.35 -1.14
C LEU A 82 -4.61 3.45 -0.87
N ARG A 83 -5.20 4.63 -1.05
CA ARG A 83 -6.65 4.85 -0.93
C ARG A 83 -7.43 4.59 -2.22
N ARG A 84 -6.75 4.33 -3.34
CA ARG A 84 -7.41 4.01 -4.61
C ARG A 84 -7.83 2.54 -4.63
N HIS A 85 -9.03 2.28 -4.15
CA HIS A 85 -9.65 0.96 -4.23
C HIS A 85 -11.06 1.15 -4.74
N ALA A 86 -11.36 0.56 -5.89
CA ALA A 86 -12.70 0.55 -6.44
C ALA A 86 -12.96 -0.79 -7.11
N LEU A 87 -14.15 -1.31 -6.88
CA LEU A 87 -14.72 -2.42 -7.62
C LEU A 87 -15.91 -1.86 -8.40
N THR A 88 -15.85 -1.91 -9.70
CA THR A 88 -16.94 -1.47 -10.56
C THR A 88 -17.47 -2.67 -11.32
N VAL A 89 -18.73 -2.97 -11.14
CA VAL A 89 -19.44 -4.02 -11.90
C VAL A 89 -20.19 -3.36 -13.02
N GLY A 90 -19.77 -3.64 -14.26
CA GLY A 90 -20.47 -3.26 -15.48
C GLY A 90 -21.45 -4.35 -15.91
N THR A 91 -22.06 -4.17 -17.06
CA THR A 91 -23.00 -5.16 -17.65
C THR A 91 -22.24 -6.41 -18.11
N ASP A 92 -21.05 -6.22 -18.69
CA ASP A 92 -20.28 -7.30 -19.35
C ASP A 92 -18.88 -7.48 -18.74
N ASN A 93 -18.51 -6.64 -17.76
CA ASN A 93 -17.17 -6.69 -17.17
C ASN A 93 -17.16 -6.29 -15.70
N ILE A 94 -16.17 -6.78 -14.98
CA ILE A 94 -15.82 -6.36 -13.64
C ILE A 94 -14.46 -5.66 -13.70
N GLU A 95 -14.43 -4.41 -13.25
CA GLU A 95 -13.18 -3.65 -13.15
C GLU A 95 -12.75 -3.55 -11.69
N ILE A 96 -11.55 -4.02 -11.42
CA ILE A 96 -10.90 -3.97 -10.10
C ILE A 96 -9.75 -2.98 -10.19
N VAL A 97 -9.88 -1.86 -9.48
CA VAL A 97 -8.82 -0.85 -9.34
C VAL A 97 -8.23 -0.97 -7.95
N THR A 98 -6.93 -1.17 -7.89
CA THR A 98 -6.17 -1.21 -6.65
C THR A 98 -5.05 -0.17 -6.72
N THR A 99 -4.22 -0.07 -5.69
CA THR A 99 -3.15 0.94 -5.53
C THR A 99 -2.38 1.27 -6.83
N PHE A 100 -1.86 0.24 -7.53
CA PHE A 100 -1.06 0.41 -8.75
C PHE A 100 -1.59 -0.39 -9.93
N TYR A 101 -2.69 -1.12 -9.75
CA TYR A 101 -3.19 -2.06 -10.76
C TYR A 101 -4.63 -1.79 -11.07
N ARG A 102 -4.94 -1.91 -12.35
CA ARG A 102 -6.28 -1.97 -12.87
C ARG A 102 -6.45 -3.31 -13.59
N ARG A 103 -7.48 -4.06 -13.26
CA ARG A 103 -7.81 -5.31 -13.92
C ARG A 103 -9.27 -5.25 -14.36
N THR A 104 -9.48 -5.44 -15.63
CA THR A 104 -10.81 -5.63 -16.21
C THR A 104 -10.94 -7.09 -16.59
N LEU A 105 -12.02 -7.72 -16.15
CA LEU A 105 -12.34 -9.13 -16.40
C LEU A 105 -13.72 -9.16 -17.06
N GLY A 106 -13.83 -9.87 -18.18
CA GLY A 106 -15.14 -10.17 -18.77
C GLY A 106 -15.96 -11.09 -17.85
N ILE A 107 -17.26 -10.86 -17.76
CA ILE A 107 -18.13 -11.71 -16.94
C ILE A 107 -18.13 -13.15 -17.48
N ASP A 108 -17.98 -13.32 -18.77
CA ASP A 108 -17.83 -14.59 -19.47
C ASP A 108 -16.52 -15.35 -19.17
N GLU A 109 -15.47 -14.63 -18.72
CA GLU A 109 -14.21 -15.22 -18.28
C GLU A 109 -14.26 -15.72 -16.82
N LEU A 110 -15.32 -15.38 -16.08
CA LEU A 110 -15.45 -15.66 -14.65
C LEU A 110 -16.40 -16.82 -14.40
N ASP A 111 -15.98 -17.77 -13.58
CA ASP A 111 -16.85 -18.83 -13.08
C ASP A 111 -17.68 -18.30 -11.89
N LEU A 112 -18.75 -17.56 -12.21
CA LEU A 112 -19.60 -16.93 -11.21
C LEU A 112 -20.32 -17.96 -10.32
N ASP A 113 -20.60 -19.16 -10.84
CA ASP A 113 -21.25 -20.24 -10.09
C ASP A 113 -20.35 -20.77 -8.96
N ARG A 114 -19.03 -20.64 -9.14
CA ARG A 114 -18.03 -21.04 -8.14
C ARG A 114 -17.55 -19.86 -7.28
N MET A 115 -18.06 -18.67 -7.51
CA MET A 115 -17.74 -17.51 -6.69
C MET A 115 -18.24 -17.72 -5.26
N ARG A 116 -17.37 -17.54 -4.28
CA ARG A 116 -17.71 -17.74 -2.87
C ARG A 116 -16.84 -16.92 -1.93
N VAL A 117 -17.39 -16.61 -0.78
CA VAL A 117 -16.60 -16.08 0.34
C VAL A 117 -15.86 -17.23 0.99
N VAL A 118 -14.55 -17.11 1.09
CA VAL A 118 -13.67 -18.09 1.74
C VAL A 118 -12.96 -17.47 2.93
N ASP A 119 -12.79 -18.26 3.98
CA ASP A 119 -11.93 -17.88 5.11
C ASP A 119 -10.51 -18.44 4.87
N LEU A 120 -9.55 -17.55 4.75
CA LEU A 120 -8.15 -17.92 4.54
C LEU A 120 -7.52 -18.59 5.78
N GLY A 121 -8.15 -18.49 6.95
CA GLY A 121 -7.78 -19.25 8.15
C GLY A 121 -8.02 -20.74 7.96
N GLU A 122 -9.16 -21.10 7.38
CA GLU A 122 -9.58 -22.46 7.08
C GLU A 122 -8.99 -22.96 5.75
N ARG A 123 -9.08 -22.14 4.70
CA ARG A 123 -8.56 -22.44 3.36
C ARG A 123 -7.13 -21.92 3.20
N THR A 124 -6.21 -22.51 3.96
CA THR A 124 -4.82 -22.03 4.00
C THR A 124 -4.08 -22.20 2.68
N GLU A 125 -4.51 -23.09 1.81
CA GLU A 125 -3.96 -23.30 0.46
C GLU A 125 -4.13 -22.07 -0.44
N LEU A 126 -5.16 -21.24 -0.17
CA LEU A 126 -5.43 -20.02 -0.92
C LEU A 126 -4.73 -18.78 -0.33
N LYS A 127 -3.97 -18.93 0.76
CA LYS A 127 -3.23 -17.80 1.34
C LYS A 127 -2.20 -17.25 0.37
N PRO A 128 -2.19 -15.91 0.13
CA PRO A 128 -1.12 -15.28 -0.62
C PRO A 128 0.21 -15.40 0.13
N MET A 129 1.19 -16.09 -0.46
CA MET A 129 2.49 -16.38 0.17
C MET A 129 3.59 -15.49 -0.38
N LEU A 130 3.83 -15.55 -1.68
CA LEU A 130 4.91 -14.83 -2.32
C LEU A 130 4.36 -13.74 -3.24
N LYS A 131 4.76 -12.51 -2.99
CA LYS A 131 4.49 -11.39 -3.88
C LYS A 131 5.30 -11.54 -5.17
N THR A 132 4.63 -11.65 -6.31
CA THR A 132 5.28 -11.65 -7.62
C THR A 132 5.32 -10.27 -8.23
N ASN A 133 4.23 -9.50 -8.11
CA ASN A 133 4.18 -8.11 -8.53
C ASN A 133 3.03 -7.41 -7.79
N GLY A 134 3.32 -6.48 -6.88
CA GLY A 134 2.29 -5.81 -6.08
C GLY A 134 2.81 -5.22 -4.77
N ASN A 135 1.89 -4.89 -3.89
CA ASN A 135 2.14 -4.42 -2.54
C ASN A 135 1.76 -5.47 -1.49
N ALA A 136 2.62 -5.65 -0.49
CA ALA A 136 2.35 -6.46 0.68
C ALA A 136 2.75 -5.65 1.93
N LEU A 137 1.77 -5.01 2.54
CA LEU A 137 1.89 -4.34 3.83
C LEU A 137 1.15 -5.18 4.89
N PRO A 138 1.46 -5.04 6.17
CA PRO A 138 0.70 -5.68 7.23
C PRO A 138 -0.79 -5.32 7.11
N GLY A 139 -1.64 -6.35 6.98
CA GLY A 139 -3.08 -6.15 6.80
C GLY A 139 -3.53 -5.61 5.43
N PHE A 140 -2.61 -5.45 4.46
CA PHE A 140 -2.96 -4.97 3.13
C PHE A 140 -2.14 -5.66 2.04
N ARG A 141 -2.82 -6.25 1.04
CA ARG A 141 -2.18 -6.91 -0.10
C ARG A 141 -2.91 -6.55 -1.38
N SER A 142 -2.15 -6.13 -2.38
CA SER A 142 -2.68 -5.69 -3.68
C SER A 142 -1.73 -6.07 -4.80
N GLY A 143 -2.24 -6.72 -5.84
CA GLY A 143 -1.48 -7.14 -7.00
C GLY A 143 -1.39 -8.66 -7.18
N TRP A 144 -0.33 -9.12 -7.82
CA TRP A 144 -0.13 -10.52 -8.14
C TRP A 144 0.66 -11.25 -7.07
N PHE A 145 0.11 -12.38 -6.61
CA PHE A 145 0.70 -13.25 -5.61
C PHE A 145 0.70 -14.70 -6.07
N ARG A 146 1.72 -15.43 -5.65
CA ARG A 146 1.69 -16.89 -5.65
C ARG A 146 1.04 -17.34 -4.34
N LEU A 147 0.00 -18.14 -4.45
CA LEU A 147 -0.71 -18.72 -3.32
C LEU A 147 0.08 -19.89 -2.73
N ARG A 148 -0.35 -20.40 -1.59
CA ARG A 148 0.29 -21.54 -0.94
C ARG A 148 0.20 -22.83 -1.76
N ASN A 149 -0.89 -23.01 -2.51
CA ASN A 149 -1.04 -24.09 -3.48
C ASN A 149 -0.22 -23.91 -4.77
N ARG A 150 0.67 -22.89 -4.82
CA ARG A 150 1.52 -22.50 -5.95
C ARG A 150 0.79 -21.88 -7.15
N SER A 151 -0.52 -21.76 -7.15
CA SER A 151 -1.25 -21.03 -8.20
C SER A 151 -0.96 -19.53 -8.11
N LYS A 152 -1.18 -18.81 -9.21
CA LYS A 152 -1.02 -17.36 -9.29
C LYS A 152 -2.40 -16.71 -9.22
N ALA A 153 -2.57 -15.73 -8.35
CA ALA A 153 -3.83 -15.00 -8.21
C ALA A 153 -3.60 -13.48 -8.15
N PHE A 154 -4.57 -12.74 -8.66
CA PHE A 154 -4.67 -11.32 -8.42
C PHE A 154 -5.38 -11.11 -7.08
N VAL A 155 -4.75 -10.40 -6.18
CA VAL A 155 -5.20 -10.20 -4.80
C VAL A 155 -5.50 -8.73 -4.58
N ALA A 156 -6.66 -8.43 -4.00
CA ALA A 156 -7.05 -7.11 -3.54
C ALA A 156 -7.72 -7.29 -2.17
N MET A 157 -6.96 -7.19 -1.09
CA MET A 157 -7.47 -7.41 0.26
C MET A 157 -6.87 -6.44 1.27
N ALA A 158 -7.72 -5.97 2.19
CA ALA A 158 -7.35 -5.09 3.28
C ALA A 158 -7.96 -5.63 4.59
N GLY A 159 -7.12 -6.21 5.42
CA GLY A 159 -7.52 -6.79 6.71
C GLY A 159 -8.40 -8.05 6.58
N GLY A 160 -8.57 -8.76 7.69
CA GLY A 160 -9.47 -9.88 7.80
C GLY A 160 -9.10 -11.16 7.02
N PRO A 161 -9.53 -12.32 7.50
CA PRO A 161 -9.27 -13.59 6.82
C PRO A 161 -10.31 -13.90 5.72
N ARG A 162 -11.49 -13.24 5.73
CA ARG A 162 -12.57 -13.51 4.77
C ARG A 162 -12.38 -12.71 3.49
N VAL A 163 -12.35 -13.39 2.36
CA VAL A 163 -12.18 -12.81 1.03
C VAL A 163 -13.17 -13.40 0.05
N LEU A 164 -13.56 -12.62 -0.94
CA LEU A 164 -14.29 -13.13 -2.09
C LEU A 164 -13.30 -13.82 -3.02
N TRP A 165 -13.53 -15.09 -3.25
CA TRP A 165 -12.76 -15.91 -4.19
C TRP A 165 -13.53 -16.04 -5.50
N ILE A 166 -12.90 -15.65 -6.59
CA ILE A 166 -13.40 -15.78 -7.96
C ILE A 166 -12.39 -16.65 -8.70
N PRO A 167 -12.73 -17.88 -9.07
CA PRO A 167 -11.85 -18.78 -9.81
C PRO A 167 -11.64 -18.38 -11.26
#